data_65b19796039f3533727718d4ccaabe2a
#
_entry.id   65b19796039f3533727718d4ccaabe2a
#
_cell.length_a   1.000
_cell.length_b   1.000
_cell.length_c   1.000
_cell.angle_alpha   90.00
_cell.angle_beta   90.00
_cell.angle_gamma   90.00
#
_symmetry.space_group_name_H-M   'P 1'
#
loop_
_entity.id
_entity.type
_entity.pdbx_description
1 polymer ?
#
loop_
_entity_poly.entity_id
_entity_poly.type
_entity_poly.pdbx_seq_one_letter_code
_entity_poly.pdbx_strand_id
1 'polypeptide(L)'
;MIRQLIEKIQKTKAPICVGLDPMLSYVPEHIQAAAFEQYGETLEGAAEAIWQFNKEIVDHTFDLIPAVKPQIAMYEQFGIEGLKVYKRTVDYCKEKGLVVIGDAKRGDIGSTSAAYATGHIGSVQVGSKTYSGFDTDFLTVNPYLGTDGVKPFVDVCNSHDRGLFVLVKTSNPSSGEF
;
A
#
# COMPACT_ATOMS: atom_id res chain seq x y z
N MET A 1 12.15 -4.82 -9.85
CA MET A 1 11.62 -3.87 -8.83
C MET A 1 12.71 -3.26 -7.94
N ILE A 2 13.58 -4.03 -7.25
CA ILE A 2 14.65 -3.47 -6.38
C ILE A 2 15.57 -2.50 -7.12
N ARG A 3 16.00 -2.83 -8.34
CA ARG A 3 16.81 -1.92 -9.17
C ARG A 3 16.10 -0.58 -9.42
N GLN A 4 14.83 -0.61 -9.74
CA GLN A 4 14.03 0.60 -9.96
C GLN A 4 13.97 1.48 -8.72
N LEU A 5 13.81 0.88 -7.52
CA LEU A 5 13.86 1.64 -6.26
C LEU A 5 15.24 2.28 -6.04
N ILE A 6 16.34 1.53 -6.28
CA ILE A 6 17.71 2.06 -6.15
C ILE A 6 17.95 3.23 -7.13
N GLU A 7 17.54 3.07 -8.38
CA GLU A 7 17.69 4.13 -9.40
C GLU A 7 16.92 5.40 -9.02
N LYS A 8 15.70 5.24 -8.45
CA LYS A 8 14.92 6.38 -7.94
C LYS A 8 15.59 7.06 -6.75
N ILE A 9 16.11 6.30 -5.79
CA ILE A 9 16.89 6.84 -4.65
C ILE A 9 18.11 7.64 -5.16
N GLN A 10 18.81 7.11 -6.13
CA GLN A 10 19.97 7.80 -6.74
C GLN A 10 19.55 9.07 -7.46
N LYS A 11 18.44 9.05 -8.19
CA LYS A 11 17.91 10.20 -8.93
C LYS A 11 17.44 11.31 -8.00
N THR A 12 16.68 10.98 -6.96
CA THR A 12 16.16 11.96 -5.99
C THR A 12 17.22 12.38 -4.97
N LYS A 13 18.32 11.61 -4.83
CA LYS A 13 19.32 11.77 -3.77
C LYS A 13 18.71 11.75 -2.36
N ALA A 14 17.57 11.11 -2.21
CA ALA A 14 16.79 11.06 -0.99
C ALA A 14 16.37 9.61 -0.71
N PRO A 15 17.02 8.88 0.20
CA PRO A 15 16.60 7.53 0.59
C PRO A 15 15.42 7.59 1.58
N ILE A 16 14.32 8.23 1.17
CA ILE A 16 13.17 8.53 2.01
C ILE A 16 11.93 7.81 1.46
N CYS A 17 11.08 7.32 2.35
CA CYS A 17 9.76 6.82 2.03
C CYS A 17 8.71 7.58 2.85
N VAL A 18 7.73 8.17 2.19
CA VAL A 18 6.61 8.84 2.87
C VAL A 18 5.53 7.80 3.20
N GLY A 19 5.18 7.70 4.50
CA GLY A 19 4.03 6.90 4.95
C GLY A 19 2.72 7.62 4.61
N LEU A 20 1.81 6.90 3.98
CA LEU A 20 0.44 7.35 3.77
C LEU A 20 -0.47 6.56 4.73
N ASP A 21 -0.45 6.99 5.99
CA ASP A 21 -1.14 6.38 7.12
C ASP A 21 -2.27 7.33 7.60
N PRO A 22 -3.27 7.65 6.76
CA PRO A 22 -4.22 8.72 7.03
C PRO A 22 -5.18 8.33 8.15
N MET A 23 -5.24 9.19 9.17
CA MET A 23 -6.36 9.22 10.12
C MET A 23 -7.24 10.41 9.76
N LEU A 24 -8.57 10.28 9.90
CA LEU A 24 -9.48 11.38 9.59
C LEU A 24 -9.16 12.64 10.43
N SER A 25 -8.70 12.45 11.66
CA SER A 25 -8.26 13.53 12.54
C SER A 25 -7.01 14.28 12.05
N TYR A 26 -6.26 13.75 11.10
CA TYR A 26 -5.10 14.41 10.48
C TYR A 26 -5.47 15.21 9.24
N VAL A 27 -6.65 14.94 8.68
CA VAL A 27 -7.14 15.63 7.48
C VAL A 27 -7.56 17.05 7.88
N PRO A 28 -7.05 18.10 7.21
CA PRO A 28 -7.45 19.48 7.48
C PRO A 28 -8.96 19.68 7.38
N GLU A 29 -9.52 20.52 8.27
CA GLU A 29 -10.97 20.75 8.36
C GLU A 29 -11.60 21.18 7.03
N HIS A 30 -10.92 22.01 6.25
CA HIS A 30 -11.45 22.47 4.97
C HIS A 30 -11.59 21.34 3.93
N ILE A 31 -10.69 20.33 3.98
CA ILE A 31 -10.78 19.14 3.12
C ILE A 31 -11.93 18.24 3.58
N GLN A 32 -12.07 18.04 4.90
CA GLN A 32 -13.19 17.27 5.45
C GLN A 32 -14.53 17.93 5.12
N ALA A 33 -14.63 19.25 5.33
CA ALA A 33 -15.86 20.01 5.05
C ALA A 33 -16.29 19.89 3.58
N ALA A 34 -15.34 20.03 2.64
CA ALA A 34 -15.63 19.89 1.21
C ALA A 34 -16.08 18.47 0.83
N ALA A 35 -15.45 17.44 1.41
CA ALA A 35 -15.86 16.06 1.18
C ALA A 35 -17.25 15.75 1.77
N PHE A 36 -17.52 16.24 2.98
CA PHE A 36 -18.82 16.03 3.64
C PHE A 36 -19.95 16.84 3.01
N GLU A 37 -19.67 17.99 2.42
CA GLU A 37 -20.67 18.73 1.63
C GLU A 37 -21.15 17.92 0.41
N GLN A 38 -20.22 17.18 -0.22
CA GLN A 38 -20.52 16.42 -1.43
C GLN A 38 -21.10 15.02 -1.13
N TYR A 39 -20.56 14.31 -0.12
CA TYR A 39 -20.85 12.90 0.15
C TYR A 39 -21.53 12.66 1.51
N GLY A 40 -21.76 13.73 2.28
CA GLY A 40 -22.29 13.64 3.64
C GLY A 40 -21.28 13.16 4.67
N GLU A 41 -21.67 13.17 5.94
CA GLU A 41 -20.90 12.56 7.05
C GLU A 41 -21.07 11.03 7.04
N THR A 42 -20.48 10.38 6.03
CA THR A 42 -20.60 8.95 5.72
C THR A 42 -19.20 8.33 5.58
N LEU A 43 -19.13 6.99 5.46
CA LEU A 43 -17.87 6.31 5.12
C LEU A 43 -17.32 6.76 3.76
N GLU A 44 -18.19 7.09 2.80
CA GLU A 44 -17.79 7.61 1.50
C GLU A 44 -17.19 9.02 1.63
N GLY A 45 -17.83 9.92 2.38
CA GLY A 45 -17.31 11.25 2.65
C GLY A 45 -15.96 11.22 3.39
N ALA A 46 -15.83 10.34 4.39
CA ALA A 46 -14.56 10.14 5.10
C ALA A 46 -13.46 9.60 4.17
N ALA A 47 -13.78 8.63 3.32
CA ALA A 47 -12.85 8.07 2.36
C ALA A 47 -12.42 9.11 1.31
N GLU A 48 -13.33 9.95 0.80
CA GLU A 48 -12.97 11.03 -0.12
C GLU A 48 -12.08 12.09 0.55
N ALA A 49 -12.35 12.45 1.81
CA ALA A 49 -11.49 13.36 2.56
C ALA A 49 -10.04 12.81 2.67
N ILE A 50 -9.90 11.52 2.96
CA ILE A 50 -8.61 10.82 2.98
C ILE A 50 -7.95 10.82 1.61
N TRP A 51 -8.72 10.58 0.55
CA TRP A 51 -8.20 10.64 -0.81
C TRP A 51 -7.61 12.02 -1.15
N GLN A 52 -8.34 13.07 -0.90
CA GLN A 52 -7.88 14.44 -1.18
C GLN A 52 -6.62 14.77 -0.38
N PHE A 53 -6.57 14.38 0.89
CA PHE A 53 -5.39 14.56 1.74
C PHE A 53 -4.15 13.82 1.19
N ASN A 54 -4.30 12.54 0.83
CA ASN A 54 -3.22 11.78 0.21
C ASN A 54 -2.75 12.39 -1.11
N LYS A 55 -3.70 12.82 -1.94
CA LYS A 55 -3.42 13.45 -3.23
C LYS A 55 -2.56 14.70 -3.06
N GLU A 56 -2.93 15.57 -2.11
CA GLU A 56 -2.16 16.78 -1.79
C GLU A 56 -0.73 16.45 -1.33
N ILE A 57 -0.57 15.45 -0.44
CA ILE A 57 0.76 15.00 -0.01
C ILE A 57 1.59 14.53 -1.21
N VAL A 58 1.00 13.70 -2.07
CA VAL A 58 1.70 13.14 -3.23
C VAL A 58 2.05 14.24 -4.22
N ASP A 59 1.14 15.16 -4.52
CA ASP A 59 1.38 16.27 -5.46
C ASP A 59 2.51 17.20 -5.04
N HIS A 60 2.72 17.35 -3.72
CA HIS A 60 3.78 18.20 -3.19
C HIS A 60 5.10 17.47 -2.88
N THR A 61 5.16 16.15 -3.08
CA THR A 61 6.36 15.38 -2.69
C THR A 61 6.87 14.42 -3.77
N PHE A 62 6.10 14.11 -4.81
CA PHE A 62 6.42 13.04 -5.77
C PHE A 62 7.75 13.22 -6.51
N ASP A 63 8.22 14.44 -6.69
CA ASP A 63 9.50 14.77 -7.33
C ASP A 63 10.68 14.77 -6.35
N LEU A 64 10.41 14.75 -5.05
CA LEU A 64 11.40 14.80 -3.96
C LEU A 64 11.74 13.42 -3.39
N ILE A 65 10.84 12.43 -3.55
CA ILE A 65 10.94 11.12 -2.89
C ILE A 65 10.91 9.97 -3.91
N PRO A 66 11.56 8.83 -3.64
CA PRO A 66 11.53 7.67 -4.50
C PRO A 66 10.30 6.78 -4.29
N ALA A 67 9.71 6.79 -3.09
CA ALA A 67 8.70 5.82 -2.69
C ALA A 67 7.68 6.37 -1.69
N VAL A 68 6.50 5.76 -1.68
CA VAL A 68 5.45 5.92 -0.67
C VAL A 68 5.08 4.57 -0.07
N LYS A 69 4.54 4.58 1.15
CA LYS A 69 4.11 3.38 1.87
C LYS A 69 2.72 3.57 2.48
N PRO A 70 1.64 3.31 1.72
CA PRO A 70 0.30 3.35 2.26
C PRO A 70 0.04 2.15 3.18
N GLN A 71 -0.42 2.44 4.41
CA GLN A 71 -0.81 1.43 5.42
C GLN A 71 -2.28 1.06 5.20
N ILE A 72 -2.55 -0.18 4.75
CA ILE A 72 -3.89 -0.59 4.34
C ILE A 72 -4.92 -0.54 5.49
N ALA A 73 -4.51 -0.78 6.73
CA ALA A 73 -5.42 -0.74 7.89
C ALA A 73 -6.11 0.63 8.06
N MET A 74 -5.42 1.72 7.69
CA MET A 74 -5.96 3.07 7.74
C MET A 74 -7.08 3.32 6.73
N TYR A 75 -7.18 2.46 5.74
CA TYR A 75 -8.24 2.46 4.71
C TYR A 75 -9.30 1.40 5.03
N GLU A 76 -8.90 0.20 5.49
CA GLU A 76 -9.81 -0.89 5.85
C GLU A 76 -10.84 -0.46 6.91
N GLN A 77 -10.49 0.43 7.84
CA GLN A 77 -11.41 0.96 8.86
C GLN A 77 -12.65 1.68 8.26
N PHE A 78 -12.57 2.12 7.00
CA PHE A 78 -13.69 2.74 6.27
C PHE A 78 -14.38 1.75 5.32
N GLY A 79 -14.14 0.44 5.50
CA GLY A 79 -14.76 -0.62 4.72
C GLY A 79 -14.41 -0.56 3.23
N ILE A 80 -15.39 -0.86 2.38
CA ILE A 80 -15.18 -0.93 0.93
C ILE A 80 -14.79 0.43 0.35
N GLU A 81 -15.36 1.52 0.85
CA GLU A 81 -15.04 2.86 0.36
C GLU A 81 -13.57 3.23 0.65
N GLY A 82 -13.07 2.88 1.83
CA GLY A 82 -11.66 3.02 2.14
C GLY A 82 -10.76 2.18 1.24
N LEU A 83 -11.13 0.92 0.95
CA LEU A 83 -10.36 0.08 0.03
C LEU A 83 -10.35 0.59 -1.41
N LYS A 84 -11.42 1.20 -1.88
CA LYS A 84 -11.45 1.92 -3.17
C LYS A 84 -10.44 3.07 -3.17
N VAL A 85 -10.39 3.83 -2.08
CA VAL A 85 -9.42 4.94 -1.93
C VAL A 85 -7.99 4.42 -1.80
N TYR A 86 -7.75 3.31 -1.11
CA TYR A 86 -6.44 2.65 -1.10
C TYR A 86 -5.97 2.33 -2.52
N LYS A 87 -6.81 1.65 -3.30
CA LYS A 87 -6.47 1.33 -4.70
C LYS A 87 -6.22 2.58 -5.54
N ARG A 88 -7.10 3.60 -5.42
CA ARG A 88 -6.96 4.89 -6.11
C ARG A 88 -5.66 5.59 -5.73
N THR A 89 -5.25 5.55 -4.46
CA THR A 89 -3.99 6.10 -3.97
C THR A 89 -2.78 5.38 -4.56
N VAL A 90 -2.81 4.04 -4.60
CA VAL A 90 -1.74 3.24 -5.23
C VAL A 90 -1.58 3.61 -6.70
N ASP A 91 -2.68 3.64 -7.46
CA ASP A 91 -2.64 3.95 -8.89
C ASP A 91 -2.09 5.36 -9.13
N TYR A 92 -2.55 6.33 -8.37
CA TYR A 92 -2.10 7.72 -8.49
C TYR A 92 -0.60 7.87 -8.18
N CYS A 93 -0.10 7.22 -7.14
CA CYS A 93 1.32 7.23 -6.81
C CYS A 93 2.16 6.63 -7.95
N LYS A 94 1.68 5.54 -8.57
CA LYS A 94 2.35 4.91 -9.72
C LYS A 94 2.31 5.82 -10.97
N GLU A 95 1.21 6.50 -11.25
CA GLU A 95 1.09 7.50 -12.31
C GLU A 95 2.11 8.65 -12.13
N LYS A 96 2.34 9.08 -10.88
CA LYS A 96 3.39 10.05 -10.53
C LYS A 96 4.80 9.46 -10.59
N GLY A 97 4.93 8.19 -10.90
CA GLY A 97 6.21 7.50 -11.03
C GLY A 97 6.84 7.11 -9.71
N LEU A 98 6.13 7.10 -8.59
CA LEU A 98 6.62 6.63 -7.30
C LEU A 98 6.64 5.10 -7.22
N VAL A 99 7.55 4.55 -6.43
CA VAL A 99 7.48 3.15 -6.00
C VAL A 99 6.50 3.05 -4.85
N VAL A 100 5.59 2.08 -4.90
CA VAL A 100 4.55 1.90 -3.87
C VAL A 100 4.83 0.65 -3.05
N ILE A 101 5.00 0.84 -1.74
CA ILE A 101 5.17 -0.24 -0.76
C ILE A 101 3.84 -0.44 -0.05
N GLY A 102 3.12 -1.53 -0.35
CA GLY A 102 1.91 -1.90 0.37
C GLY A 102 2.24 -2.35 1.79
N ASP A 103 1.90 -1.53 2.79
CA ASP A 103 2.11 -1.93 4.19
C ASP A 103 0.87 -2.67 4.71
N ALA A 104 0.86 -3.99 4.52
CA ALA A 104 -0.27 -4.85 4.84
C ALA A 104 0.07 -5.95 5.85
N LYS A 105 1.35 -6.27 6.01
CA LYS A 105 1.86 -7.30 6.94
C LYS A 105 1.10 -8.62 6.81
N ARG A 106 0.82 -9.05 5.55
CA ARG A 106 0.08 -10.30 5.28
C ARG A 106 0.93 -11.51 5.58
N GLY A 107 0.28 -12.59 5.97
CA GLY A 107 0.89 -13.88 6.19
C GLY A 107 -0.21 -14.89 6.55
N ASP A 108 -0.14 -16.07 5.92
CA ASP A 108 -1.07 -17.17 6.12
C ASP A 108 -0.42 -18.47 5.61
N ILE A 109 -1.14 -19.57 5.59
CA ILE A 109 -0.68 -20.82 5.01
C ILE A 109 -0.94 -20.88 3.49
N GLY A 110 -0.09 -21.57 2.75
CA GLY A 110 -0.25 -22.08 1.38
C GLY A 110 -1.16 -21.26 0.47
N SER A 111 -2.36 -21.78 0.21
CA SER A 111 -3.31 -21.17 -0.74
C SER A 111 -3.83 -19.81 -0.33
N THR A 112 -3.99 -19.55 0.97
CA THR A 112 -4.42 -18.24 1.49
C THR A 112 -3.32 -17.20 1.29
N SER A 113 -2.06 -17.55 1.57
CA SER A 113 -0.91 -16.69 1.24
C SER A 113 -0.83 -16.40 -0.26
N ALA A 114 -1.10 -17.40 -1.12
CA ALA A 114 -1.13 -17.17 -2.57
C ALA A 114 -2.23 -16.19 -2.99
N ALA A 115 -3.41 -16.24 -2.37
CA ALA A 115 -4.50 -15.30 -2.63
C ALA A 115 -4.11 -13.88 -2.20
N TYR A 116 -3.48 -13.70 -1.03
CA TYR A 116 -2.95 -12.40 -0.60
C TYR A 116 -1.88 -11.88 -1.56
N ALA A 117 -0.92 -12.73 -1.95
CA ALA A 117 0.13 -12.35 -2.89
C ALA A 117 -0.45 -11.88 -4.23
N THR A 118 -1.38 -12.65 -4.79
CA THR A 118 -2.10 -12.31 -6.02
C THR A 118 -2.82 -10.97 -5.90
N GLY A 119 -3.56 -10.74 -4.81
CA GLY A 119 -4.35 -9.54 -4.60
C GLY A 119 -3.52 -8.27 -4.45
N HIS A 120 -2.34 -8.36 -3.83
CA HIS A 120 -1.52 -7.19 -3.55
C HIS A 120 -0.48 -6.89 -4.62
N ILE A 121 0.26 -7.91 -5.09
CA ILE A 121 1.44 -7.75 -5.94
C ILE A 121 1.41 -8.58 -7.22
N GLY A 122 0.38 -9.37 -7.42
CA GLY A 122 0.21 -10.25 -8.56
C GLY A 122 -0.96 -9.86 -9.46
N SER A 123 -1.48 -10.88 -10.14
CA SER A 123 -2.63 -10.75 -11.03
C SER A 123 -3.52 -11.98 -10.97
N VAL A 124 -4.81 -11.79 -11.22
CA VAL A 124 -5.82 -12.83 -11.28
C VAL A 124 -6.40 -12.94 -12.69
N GLN A 125 -6.58 -14.16 -13.16
CA GLN A 125 -7.25 -14.43 -14.42
C GLN A 125 -8.76 -14.56 -14.21
N VAL A 126 -9.52 -13.81 -15.00
CA VAL A 126 -10.98 -13.86 -15.01
C VAL A 126 -11.42 -14.11 -16.47
N GLY A 127 -11.86 -15.33 -16.76
CA GLY A 127 -12.10 -15.76 -18.13
C GLY A 127 -10.83 -15.68 -18.99
N SER A 128 -10.87 -14.93 -20.08
CA SER A 128 -9.73 -14.72 -20.98
C SER A 128 -8.86 -13.50 -20.63
N LYS A 129 -9.19 -12.75 -19.56
CA LYS A 129 -8.52 -11.51 -19.19
C LYS A 129 -7.79 -11.63 -17.87
N THR A 130 -6.72 -10.87 -17.71
CA THR A 130 -5.91 -10.81 -16.50
C THR A 130 -6.04 -9.42 -15.87
N TYR A 131 -6.21 -9.37 -14.55
CA TYR A 131 -6.39 -8.14 -13.79
C TYR A 131 -5.44 -8.13 -12.59
N SER A 132 -4.83 -6.99 -12.31
CA SER A 132 -4.15 -6.73 -11.05
C SER A 132 -5.16 -6.27 -9.99
N GLY A 133 -4.96 -6.72 -8.75
CA GLY A 133 -5.72 -6.24 -7.60
C GLY A 133 -5.26 -4.84 -7.17
N PHE A 134 -4.59 -4.75 -6.03
CA PHE A 134 -4.04 -3.47 -5.54
C PHE A 134 -2.82 -2.99 -6.34
N ASP A 135 -2.05 -3.91 -6.91
CA ASP A 135 -0.92 -3.63 -7.81
C ASP A 135 0.23 -2.82 -7.17
N THR A 136 0.53 -3.09 -5.89
CA THR A 136 1.69 -2.50 -5.23
C THR A 136 3.01 -3.08 -5.74
N ASP A 137 4.10 -2.34 -5.65
CA ASP A 137 5.41 -2.75 -6.14
C ASP A 137 6.15 -3.63 -5.13
N PHE A 138 5.95 -3.34 -3.85
CA PHE A 138 6.42 -4.13 -2.72
C PHE A 138 5.27 -4.40 -1.75
N LEU A 139 5.44 -5.45 -0.93
CA LEU A 139 4.49 -5.80 0.11
C LEU A 139 5.24 -6.13 1.41
N THR A 140 4.74 -5.65 2.54
CA THR A 140 5.20 -6.13 3.84
C THR A 140 4.51 -7.45 4.20
N VAL A 141 5.28 -8.43 4.67
CA VAL A 141 4.79 -9.78 4.99
C VAL A 141 5.25 -10.24 6.37
N ASN A 142 4.39 -11.00 7.03
CA ASN A 142 4.65 -11.60 8.33
C ASN A 142 5.13 -13.06 8.14
N PRO A 143 6.35 -13.40 8.57
CA PRO A 143 6.93 -14.73 8.37
C PRO A 143 6.58 -15.75 9.46
N TYR A 144 5.70 -15.43 10.41
CA TYR A 144 5.44 -16.25 11.60
C TYR A 144 5.11 -17.72 11.27
N LEU A 145 4.40 -17.96 10.15
CA LEU A 145 4.04 -19.31 9.71
C LEU A 145 5.14 -20.02 8.90
N GLY A 146 6.34 -19.46 8.82
CA GLY A 146 7.49 -20.13 8.20
C GLY A 146 7.56 -20.02 6.68
N THR A 147 8.38 -20.90 6.09
CA THR A 147 8.72 -20.86 4.66
C THR A 147 7.52 -21.08 3.75
N ASP A 148 6.63 -21.99 4.08
CA ASP A 148 5.42 -22.30 3.32
C ASP A 148 4.43 -21.11 3.31
N GLY A 149 4.43 -20.30 4.36
CA GLY A 149 3.68 -19.06 4.41
C GLY A 149 4.28 -17.93 3.57
N VAL A 150 5.61 -17.84 3.48
CA VAL A 150 6.32 -16.77 2.74
C VAL A 150 6.52 -17.12 1.26
N LYS A 151 6.73 -18.40 0.94
CA LYS A 151 7.06 -18.85 -0.41
C LYS A 151 6.07 -18.39 -1.49
N PRO A 152 4.73 -18.42 -1.29
CA PRO A 152 3.77 -17.95 -2.29
C PRO A 152 3.97 -16.47 -2.69
N PHE A 153 4.35 -15.62 -1.74
CA PHE A 153 4.69 -14.21 -2.04
C PHE A 153 5.98 -14.11 -2.88
N VAL A 154 7.01 -14.92 -2.56
CA VAL A 154 8.25 -14.94 -3.32
C VAL A 154 8.02 -15.42 -4.75
N ASP A 155 7.17 -16.42 -4.96
CA ASP A 155 6.83 -16.95 -6.29
C ASP A 155 6.15 -15.85 -7.15
N VAL A 156 5.22 -15.08 -6.57
CA VAL A 156 4.60 -13.94 -7.26
C VAL A 156 5.60 -12.82 -7.52
N CYS A 157 6.49 -12.52 -6.58
CA CYS A 157 7.55 -11.53 -6.81
C CYS A 157 8.44 -11.89 -8.00
N ASN A 158 8.83 -13.15 -8.13
CA ASN A 158 9.66 -13.64 -9.22
C ASN A 158 8.94 -13.57 -10.58
N SER A 159 7.64 -13.84 -10.62
CA SER A 159 6.85 -13.84 -11.86
C SER A 159 6.38 -12.46 -12.31
N HIS A 160 6.29 -11.47 -11.40
CA HIS A 160 5.74 -10.15 -11.69
C HIS A 160 6.75 -9.00 -11.45
N ASP A 161 8.04 -9.31 -11.22
CA ASP A 161 9.07 -8.33 -10.85
C ASP A 161 8.61 -7.42 -9.69
N ARG A 162 8.27 -8.03 -8.56
CA ARG A 162 7.85 -7.35 -7.33
C ARG A 162 8.87 -7.60 -6.21
N GLY A 163 8.65 -7.01 -5.04
CA GLY A 163 9.52 -7.21 -3.89
C GLY A 163 8.75 -7.38 -2.58
N LEU A 164 9.47 -7.83 -1.56
CA LEU A 164 8.92 -8.03 -0.21
C LEU A 164 9.77 -7.31 0.82
N PHE A 165 9.09 -6.84 1.87
CA PHE A 165 9.69 -6.51 3.15
C PHE A 165 9.20 -7.51 4.19
N VAL A 166 10.06 -8.43 4.58
CA VAL A 166 9.74 -9.47 5.56
C VAL A 166 10.01 -8.94 6.95
N LEU A 167 9.03 -9.04 7.87
CA LEU A 167 9.21 -8.65 9.26
C LEU A 167 10.23 -9.57 9.93
N VAL A 168 11.28 -8.98 10.51
CA VAL A 168 12.31 -9.70 11.27
C VAL A 168 12.32 -9.21 12.71
N LYS A 169 12.48 -7.90 12.90
CA LYS A 169 12.36 -7.23 14.19
C LYS A 169 11.50 -5.99 14.02
N THR A 170 10.52 -5.86 14.89
CA THR A 170 9.61 -4.73 14.91
C THR A 170 10.00 -3.70 15.99
N SER A 171 9.46 -2.48 15.92
CA SER A 171 9.81 -1.36 16.81
C SER A 171 8.85 -1.17 17.99
N ASN A 172 7.77 -1.95 18.06
CA ASN A 172 6.79 -1.87 19.13
C ASN A 172 7.37 -2.36 20.48
N PRO A 173 6.82 -1.92 21.62
CA PRO A 173 7.34 -2.29 22.95
C PRO A 173 7.48 -3.79 23.18
N SER A 174 6.53 -4.60 22.70
CA SER A 174 6.52 -6.07 22.84
C SER A 174 7.35 -6.82 21.79
N SER A 175 8.20 -6.14 21.03
CA SER A 175 9.01 -6.77 19.97
C SER A 175 10.06 -7.78 20.46
N GLY A 176 10.20 -7.94 21.78
CA GLY A 176 11.10 -8.89 22.40
C GLY A 176 10.41 -10.13 22.99
N GLU A 177 9.10 -10.30 22.77
CA GLU A 177 8.34 -11.45 23.27
C GLU A 177 8.48 -12.70 22.38
N PHE A 178 9.05 -12.54 21.17
CA PHE A 178 9.31 -13.60 20.19
C PHE A 178 10.78 -13.64 19.77
#